data_03be28bd8da3f01af5ad3985171bf97b
#
_entry.id   03be28bd8da3f01af5ad3985171bf97b
#
_cell.length_a   1.000
_cell.length_b   1.000
_cell.length_c   1.000
_cell.angle_alpha   90.00
_cell.angle_beta   90.00
_cell.angle_gamma   90.00
#
_symmetry.space_group_name_H-M   'P 1'
#
loop_
_entity.id
_entity.type
_entity.pdbx_description
1 polymer ?
#
loop_
_entity_poly.entity_id
_entity_poly.type
_entity_poly.pdbx_seq_one_letter_code
_entity_poly.pdbx_strand_id
1 'polypeptide(L)'
;VIAAVNGYAMGGGFMLVERTDLRIAVKEAIFEMSEAKRWLLGGYNHGHYGNLPHPVATEMAFGYRISAERMHQVGFINRLVEAKDLMSEAYSMAEHLLSLPPAARVNTLYMMKHMAPKINPNIADLAEKLHLHGDTEDRMESRRAFAEKRKPNFKGWIKPEDRYNMPKLEEN
;
A
#
# COMPACT_ATOMS: atom_id res chain seq x y z
N VAL A 1 0.18 16.54 5.52
CA VAL A 1 -0.99 16.31 4.64
C VAL A 1 -2.00 15.42 5.35
N ILE A 2 -3.30 15.77 5.28
CA ILE A 2 -4.41 14.96 5.78
C ILE A 2 -5.11 14.33 4.57
N ALA A 3 -5.23 13.02 4.55
CA ALA A 3 -6.04 12.31 3.56
C ALA A 3 -7.48 12.17 4.07
N ALA A 4 -8.44 12.54 3.24
CA ALA A 4 -9.86 12.31 3.45
C ALA A 4 -10.35 11.29 2.40
N VAL A 5 -10.40 10.02 2.79
CA VAL A 5 -10.67 8.90 1.88
C VAL A 5 -12.17 8.64 1.82
N ASN A 6 -12.78 8.97 0.68
CA ASN A 6 -14.23 8.91 0.47
C ASN A 6 -14.73 7.64 -0.24
N GLY A 7 -13.86 6.63 -0.43
CA GLY A 7 -14.23 5.41 -1.14
C GLY A 7 -13.04 4.51 -1.42
N TYR A 8 -12.87 4.09 -2.66
CA TYR A 8 -11.79 3.17 -3.05
C TYR A 8 -10.43 3.89 -3.11
N ALA A 9 -9.45 3.33 -2.39
CA ALA A 9 -8.04 3.70 -2.49
C ALA A 9 -7.25 2.48 -2.98
N MET A 10 -7.11 2.35 -4.31
CA MET A 10 -6.52 1.17 -4.95
C MET A 10 -5.29 1.55 -5.77
N GLY A 11 -4.27 0.68 -5.79
CA GLY A 11 -3.04 0.90 -6.56
C GLY A 11 -2.44 2.27 -6.29
N GLY A 12 -2.30 3.11 -7.32
CA GLY A 12 -1.80 4.48 -7.18
C GLY A 12 -2.57 5.35 -6.18
N GLY A 13 -3.89 5.13 -6.02
CA GLY A 13 -4.69 5.82 -4.99
C GLY A 13 -4.26 5.43 -3.57
N PHE A 14 -3.97 4.15 -3.32
CA PHE A 14 -3.42 3.71 -2.05
C PHE A 14 -2.02 4.30 -1.83
N MET A 15 -1.16 4.31 -2.87
CA MET A 15 0.18 4.91 -2.79
C MET A 15 0.15 6.39 -2.37
N LEU A 16 -0.84 7.15 -2.81
CA LEU A 16 -1.03 8.53 -2.37
C LEU A 16 -1.42 8.60 -0.90
N VAL A 17 -2.37 7.78 -0.47
CA VAL A 17 -2.86 7.76 0.92
C VAL A 17 -1.76 7.34 1.89
N GLU A 18 -0.97 6.30 1.58
CA GLU A 18 0.10 5.84 2.47
C GLU A 18 1.22 6.86 2.69
N ARG A 19 1.37 7.84 1.77
CA ARG A 19 2.37 8.92 1.88
C ARG A 19 1.88 10.14 2.66
N THR A 20 0.65 10.14 3.12
CA THR A 20 0.10 11.23 3.95
C THR A 20 0.42 11.02 5.43
N ASP A 21 0.36 12.11 6.18
CA ASP A 21 0.74 12.12 7.60
C ASP A 21 -0.41 11.68 8.51
N LEU A 22 -1.65 12.08 8.17
CA LEU A 22 -2.87 11.72 8.90
C LEU A 22 -3.94 11.27 7.91
N ARG A 23 -4.80 10.35 8.34
CA ARG A 23 -5.75 9.68 7.45
C ARG A 23 -7.12 9.54 8.11
N ILE A 24 -8.14 9.99 7.41
CA ILE A 24 -9.54 9.82 7.78
C ILE A 24 -10.20 9.07 6.64
N ALA A 25 -11.05 8.12 6.95
CA ALA A 25 -11.79 7.37 5.94
C ALA A 25 -13.26 7.24 6.29
N VAL A 26 -14.09 7.14 5.26
CA VAL A 26 -15.47 6.68 5.44
C VAL A 26 -15.48 5.19 5.71
N LYS A 27 -16.52 4.70 6.40
CA LYS A 27 -16.66 3.28 6.76
C LYS A 27 -16.68 2.35 5.54
N GLU A 28 -17.19 2.83 4.42
CA GLU A 28 -17.30 2.11 3.17
C GLU A 28 -16.01 2.09 2.34
N ALA A 29 -14.97 2.80 2.78
CA ALA A 29 -13.71 2.85 2.04
C ALA A 29 -13.02 1.48 2.01
N ILE A 30 -12.44 1.17 0.86
CA ILE A 30 -11.73 -0.08 0.59
C ILE A 30 -10.33 0.22 0.08
N PHE A 31 -9.37 -0.50 0.60
CA PHE A 31 -7.95 -0.38 0.26
C PHE A 31 -7.46 -1.65 -0.43
N GLU A 32 -6.67 -1.49 -1.50
CA GLU A 32 -6.13 -2.63 -2.25
C GLU A 32 -4.84 -2.21 -2.99
N MET A 33 -3.86 -3.13 -3.03
CA MET A 33 -2.76 -3.09 -3.99
C MET A 33 -2.97 -4.21 -5.00
N SER A 34 -3.23 -3.85 -6.25
CA SER A 34 -3.66 -4.82 -7.28
C SER A 34 -2.49 -5.34 -8.13
N GLU A 35 -1.26 -4.95 -7.84
CA GLU A 35 -0.07 -5.21 -8.65
C GLU A 35 0.15 -6.71 -8.86
N ALA A 36 0.07 -7.53 -7.81
CA ALA A 36 0.20 -8.98 -7.91
C ALA A 36 -0.83 -9.63 -8.85
N LYS A 37 -1.99 -8.99 -9.04
CA LYS A 37 -3.03 -9.46 -9.97
C LYS A 37 -2.76 -9.08 -11.43
N ARG A 38 -1.85 -8.15 -11.68
CA ARG A 38 -1.60 -7.52 -13.00
C ARG A 38 -0.14 -7.55 -13.41
N TRP A 39 0.77 -7.70 -12.45
CA TRP A 39 2.21 -7.59 -12.62
C TRP A 39 2.90 -8.83 -12.06
N LEU A 40 4.18 -8.97 -12.34
CA LEU A 40 4.97 -10.12 -11.88
C LEU A 40 5.27 -10.06 -10.38
N LEU A 41 5.58 -8.86 -9.89
CA LEU A 41 5.86 -8.59 -8.49
C LEU A 41 4.74 -7.74 -7.92
N GLY A 42 4.19 -8.16 -6.79
CA GLY A 42 3.19 -7.38 -6.04
C GLY A 42 3.77 -6.10 -5.48
N GLY A 43 2.91 -5.24 -4.94
CA GLY A 43 3.32 -4.00 -4.31
C GLY A 43 4.06 -4.23 -2.98
N TYR A 44 5.22 -4.88 -3.05
CA TYR A 44 5.99 -5.41 -1.91
C TYR A 44 6.37 -4.34 -0.86
N ASN A 45 6.58 -3.11 -1.27
CA ASN A 45 6.95 -1.99 -0.42
C ASN A 45 5.75 -1.17 0.08
N HIS A 46 4.59 -1.34 -0.55
CA HIS A 46 3.37 -0.66 -0.13
C HIS A 46 2.80 -1.29 1.13
N GLY A 47 2.14 -0.48 1.93
CA GLY A 47 1.76 -0.90 3.26
C GLY A 47 2.90 -0.71 4.27
N HIS A 48 4.13 -1.11 3.95
CA HIS A 48 5.29 -0.83 4.80
C HIS A 48 5.61 0.67 4.88
N TYR A 49 5.50 1.41 3.78
CA TYR A 49 5.58 2.87 3.81
C TYR A 49 4.49 3.52 4.65
N GLY A 50 3.32 2.91 4.73
CA GLY A 50 2.22 3.34 5.57
C GLY A 50 2.29 2.82 7.01
N ASN A 51 3.36 2.12 7.40
CA ASN A 51 3.55 1.48 8.71
C ASN A 51 2.49 0.42 9.04
N LEU A 52 1.99 -0.31 8.05
CA LEU A 52 1.12 -1.46 8.31
C LEU A 52 1.92 -2.59 8.98
N PRO A 53 1.31 -3.32 9.92
CA PRO A 53 1.88 -4.57 10.41
C PRO A 53 2.21 -5.51 9.26
N HIS A 54 3.35 -6.19 9.32
CA HIS A 54 3.84 -7.05 8.24
C HIS A 54 2.80 -8.05 7.69
N PRO A 55 2.00 -8.76 8.51
CA PRO A 55 0.96 -9.66 7.98
C PRO A 55 -0.09 -8.93 7.14
N VAL A 56 -0.50 -7.72 7.55
CA VAL A 56 -1.49 -6.92 6.81
C VAL A 56 -0.90 -6.37 5.51
N ALA A 57 0.36 -5.92 5.55
CA ALA A 57 1.10 -5.51 4.35
C ALA A 57 1.25 -6.68 3.35
N THR A 58 1.47 -7.91 3.86
CA THR A 58 1.54 -9.13 3.05
C THR A 58 0.20 -9.46 2.38
N GLU A 59 -0.91 -9.43 3.14
CA GLU A 59 -2.25 -9.58 2.56
C GLU A 59 -2.48 -8.57 1.44
N MET A 60 -2.14 -7.30 1.69
CA MET A 60 -2.28 -6.24 0.70
C MET A 60 -1.40 -6.47 -0.54
N ALA A 61 -0.14 -6.87 -0.37
CA ALA A 61 0.78 -7.16 -1.46
C ALA A 61 0.27 -8.29 -2.38
N PHE A 62 -0.48 -9.25 -1.84
CA PHE A 62 -1.17 -10.28 -2.60
C PHE A 62 -2.51 -9.83 -3.20
N GLY A 63 -2.87 -8.55 -3.07
CA GLY A 63 -4.05 -7.97 -3.69
C GLY A 63 -5.36 -8.29 -2.97
N TYR A 64 -5.32 -8.60 -1.67
CA TYR A 64 -6.53 -8.68 -0.87
C TYR A 64 -7.11 -7.28 -0.65
N ARG A 65 -8.44 -7.20 -0.66
CA ARG A 65 -9.16 -5.97 -0.28
C ARG A 65 -9.26 -5.90 1.23
N ILE A 66 -8.90 -4.74 1.76
CA ILE A 66 -8.93 -4.48 3.20
C ILE A 66 -9.93 -3.36 3.46
N SER A 67 -10.85 -3.58 4.40
CA SER A 67 -11.88 -2.60 4.78
C SER A 67 -11.27 -1.43 5.57
N ALA A 68 -11.94 -0.29 5.54
CA ALA A 68 -11.56 0.88 6.34
C ALA A 68 -11.58 0.59 7.84
N GLU A 69 -12.52 -0.25 8.30
CA GLU A 69 -12.59 -0.69 9.70
C GLU A 69 -11.31 -1.44 10.10
N ARG A 70 -10.87 -2.43 9.30
CA ARG A 70 -9.62 -3.16 9.59
C ARG A 70 -8.41 -2.24 9.52
N MET A 71 -8.37 -1.31 8.55
CA MET A 71 -7.28 -0.32 8.45
C MET A 71 -7.25 0.62 9.65
N HIS A 72 -8.39 0.92 10.24
CA HIS A 72 -8.49 1.68 11.48
C HIS A 72 -8.01 0.84 12.68
N GLN A 73 -8.44 -0.41 12.79
CA GLN A 73 -8.03 -1.32 13.86
C GLN A 73 -6.51 -1.53 13.92
N VAL A 74 -5.83 -1.56 12.77
CA VAL A 74 -4.36 -1.72 12.69
C VAL A 74 -3.60 -0.40 12.73
N GLY A 75 -4.30 0.73 12.95
CA GLY A 75 -3.68 2.05 13.13
C GLY A 75 -3.26 2.77 11.86
N PHE A 76 -3.62 2.27 10.67
CA PHE A 76 -3.35 2.97 9.41
C PHE A 76 -4.28 4.18 9.21
N ILE A 77 -5.55 4.06 9.59
CA ILE A 77 -6.55 5.14 9.57
C ILE A 77 -6.69 5.73 10.98
N ASN A 78 -6.53 7.04 11.11
CA ASN A 78 -6.63 7.75 12.38
C ASN A 78 -8.09 7.92 12.85
N ARG A 79 -9.02 8.15 11.91
CA ARG A 79 -10.43 8.35 12.19
C ARG A 79 -11.29 7.63 11.16
N LEU A 80 -12.33 6.97 11.63
CA LEU A 80 -13.35 6.32 10.81
C LEU A 80 -14.67 7.02 11.03
N VAL A 81 -15.30 7.52 9.96
CA VAL A 81 -16.48 8.39 10.04
C VAL A 81 -17.55 8.00 9.03
N GLU A 82 -18.76 8.52 9.21
CA GLU A 82 -19.80 8.46 8.18
C GLU A 82 -19.45 9.38 7.00
N ALA A 83 -19.94 9.07 5.81
CA ALA A 83 -19.61 9.82 4.59
C ALA A 83 -19.94 11.31 4.70
N LYS A 84 -21.06 11.65 5.36
CA LYS A 84 -21.49 13.05 5.57
C LYS A 84 -20.53 13.84 6.46
N ASP A 85 -19.77 13.16 7.33
CA ASP A 85 -18.92 13.78 8.35
C ASP A 85 -17.44 13.86 7.92
N LEU A 86 -17.08 13.29 6.76
CA LEU A 86 -15.68 13.16 6.31
C LEU A 86 -14.96 14.52 6.28
N MET A 87 -15.55 15.51 5.64
CA MET A 87 -14.87 16.79 5.46
C MET A 87 -14.90 17.64 6.74
N SER A 88 -15.97 17.57 7.53
CA SER A 88 -16.00 18.27 8.82
C SER A 88 -14.94 17.72 9.79
N GLU A 89 -14.74 16.42 9.84
CA GLU A 89 -13.67 15.81 10.64
C GLU A 89 -12.27 16.19 10.11
N ALA A 90 -12.08 16.24 8.78
CA ALA A 90 -10.82 16.66 8.19
C ALA A 90 -10.47 18.12 8.53
N TYR A 91 -11.46 19.02 8.48
CA TYR A 91 -11.29 20.41 8.88
C TYR A 91 -11.03 20.53 10.39
N SER A 92 -11.77 19.83 11.23
CA SER A 92 -11.53 19.80 12.68
C SER A 92 -10.10 19.36 13.00
N MET A 93 -9.60 18.32 12.34
CA MET A 93 -8.21 17.87 12.50
C MET A 93 -7.21 18.95 12.04
N ALA A 94 -7.48 19.62 10.94
CA ALA A 94 -6.62 20.70 10.44
C ALA A 94 -6.62 21.92 11.38
N GLU A 95 -7.78 22.32 11.92
CA GLU A 95 -7.91 23.40 12.89
C GLU A 95 -7.16 23.10 14.18
N HIS A 96 -7.26 21.86 14.68
CA HIS A 96 -6.46 21.43 15.82
C HIS A 96 -4.94 21.61 15.54
N LEU A 97 -4.46 21.18 14.38
CA LEU A 97 -3.05 21.38 14.02
C LEU A 97 -2.68 22.87 13.93
N LEU A 98 -3.58 23.70 13.41
CA LEU A 98 -3.35 25.14 13.30
C LEU A 98 -3.33 25.85 14.65
N SER A 99 -4.00 25.31 15.67
CA SER A 99 -3.98 25.84 17.04
C SER A 99 -2.65 25.62 17.76
N LEU A 100 -1.81 24.71 17.27
CA LEU A 100 -0.48 24.45 17.83
C LEU A 100 0.54 25.54 17.42
N PRO A 101 1.55 25.85 18.24
CA PRO A 101 2.62 26.76 17.86
C PRO A 101 3.27 26.31 16.54
N PRO A 102 3.45 27.22 15.55
CA PRO A 102 3.93 26.83 14.20
C PRO A 102 5.24 26.05 14.20
N ALA A 103 6.22 26.49 14.98
CA ALA A 103 7.51 25.81 15.07
C ALA A 103 7.40 24.41 15.67
N ALA A 104 6.59 24.25 16.73
CA ALA A 104 6.37 22.93 17.35
C ALA A 104 5.72 21.96 16.34
N ARG A 105 4.69 22.42 15.61
CA ARG A 105 4.02 21.63 14.59
C ARG A 105 4.96 21.17 13.48
N VAL A 106 5.76 22.09 12.91
CA VAL A 106 6.69 21.77 11.82
C VAL A 106 7.80 20.83 12.31
N ASN A 107 8.42 21.14 13.45
CA ASN A 107 9.52 20.34 13.98
C ASN A 107 9.05 18.94 14.40
N THR A 108 7.87 18.83 15.00
CA THR A 108 7.31 17.51 15.37
C THR A 108 7.08 16.66 14.11
N LEU A 109 6.46 17.21 13.07
CA LEU A 109 6.24 16.45 11.83
C LEU A 109 7.55 16.03 11.18
N TYR A 110 8.55 16.91 11.17
CA TYR A 110 9.88 16.60 10.67
C TYR A 110 10.51 15.43 11.42
N MET A 111 10.49 15.45 12.75
CA MET A 111 11.01 14.35 13.57
C MET A 111 10.25 13.05 13.32
N MET A 112 8.92 13.08 13.29
CA MET A 112 8.10 11.87 13.06
C MET A 112 8.42 11.21 11.72
N LYS A 113 8.66 12.00 10.65
CA LYS A 113 9.08 11.47 9.35
C LYS A 113 10.45 10.79 9.39
N HIS A 114 11.37 11.28 10.23
CA HIS A 114 12.70 10.68 10.39
C HIS A 114 12.68 9.41 11.27
N MET A 115 11.68 9.27 12.13
CA MET A 115 11.47 8.07 12.96
C MET A 115 10.68 6.98 12.24
N ALA A 116 10.10 7.26 11.08
CA ALA A 116 9.39 6.24 10.31
C ALA A 116 10.36 5.11 9.89
N PRO A 117 9.92 3.85 9.92
CA PRO A 117 10.73 2.72 9.47
C PRO A 117 11.25 2.94 8.05
N LYS A 118 12.52 2.63 7.82
CA LYS A 118 13.13 2.71 6.49
C LYS A 118 13.21 1.31 5.89
N ILE A 119 12.85 1.20 4.62
CA ILE A 119 13.05 -0.03 3.85
C ILE A 119 14.54 -0.15 3.51
N ASN A 120 15.10 -1.35 3.69
CA ASN A 120 16.48 -1.63 3.30
C ASN A 120 16.66 -1.35 1.78
N PRO A 121 17.62 -0.50 1.37
CA PRO A 121 17.83 -0.18 -0.04
C PRO A 121 18.14 -1.42 -0.91
N ASN A 122 18.78 -2.45 -0.38
CA ASN A 122 19.06 -3.69 -1.10
C ASN A 122 17.79 -4.43 -1.54
N ILE A 123 16.64 -4.14 -0.91
CA ILE A 123 15.34 -4.69 -1.34
C ILE A 123 14.93 -4.17 -2.71
N ALA A 124 15.29 -2.93 -3.07
CA ALA A 124 14.97 -2.39 -4.38
C ALA A 124 15.72 -3.13 -5.49
N ASP A 125 17.00 -3.44 -5.28
CA ASP A 125 17.83 -4.19 -6.24
C ASP A 125 17.32 -5.64 -6.39
N LEU A 126 16.96 -6.28 -5.26
CA LEU A 126 16.35 -7.60 -5.29
C LEU A 126 15.02 -7.57 -6.06
N ALA A 127 14.19 -6.54 -5.84
CA ALA A 127 12.90 -6.41 -6.51
C ALA A 127 13.06 -6.28 -8.03
N GLU A 128 14.07 -5.55 -8.51
CA GLU A 128 14.37 -5.44 -9.94
C GLU A 128 14.78 -6.80 -10.51
N LYS A 129 15.69 -7.51 -9.84
CA LYS A 129 16.11 -8.86 -10.25
C LYS A 129 14.92 -9.83 -10.30
N LEU A 130 14.04 -9.80 -9.29
CA LEU A 130 12.84 -10.64 -9.24
C LEU A 130 11.82 -10.26 -10.32
N HIS A 131 11.68 -8.98 -10.62
CA HIS A 131 10.79 -8.51 -11.66
C HIS A 131 11.23 -9.02 -13.04
N LEU A 132 12.53 -8.94 -13.34
CA LEU A 132 13.11 -9.46 -14.59
C LEU A 132 13.01 -10.98 -14.66
N HIS A 133 13.31 -11.68 -13.56
CA HIS A 133 13.24 -13.13 -13.46
C HIS A 133 11.85 -13.68 -13.73
N GLY A 134 10.82 -13.01 -13.22
CA GLY A 134 9.41 -13.40 -13.43
C GLY A 134 8.80 -12.86 -14.73
N ASP A 135 9.53 -12.10 -15.57
CA ASP A 135 8.98 -11.50 -16.80
C ASP A 135 8.73 -12.58 -17.87
N THR A 136 7.58 -13.21 -17.75
CA THR A 136 7.12 -14.30 -18.62
C THR A 136 5.88 -13.89 -19.41
N GLU A 137 5.42 -14.77 -20.30
CA GLU A 137 4.16 -14.58 -21.03
C GLU A 137 2.94 -14.44 -20.11
N ASP A 138 3.00 -14.96 -18.87
CA ASP A 138 1.94 -14.86 -17.88
C ASP A 138 1.64 -13.41 -17.49
N ARG A 139 2.63 -12.52 -17.57
CA ARG A 139 2.39 -11.07 -17.41
C ARG A 139 1.45 -10.53 -18.48
N MET A 140 1.67 -10.92 -19.72
CA MET A 140 0.81 -10.49 -20.84
C MET A 140 -0.56 -11.16 -20.77
N GLU A 141 -0.60 -12.43 -20.37
CA GLU A 141 -1.87 -13.13 -20.14
C GLU A 141 -2.69 -12.47 -19.03
N SER A 142 -2.07 -12.07 -17.93
CA SER A 142 -2.77 -11.34 -16.85
C SER A 142 -3.44 -10.07 -17.35
N ARG A 143 -2.74 -9.28 -18.18
CA ARG A 143 -3.28 -8.05 -18.77
C ARG A 143 -4.41 -8.32 -19.76
N ARG A 144 -4.21 -9.31 -20.62
CA ARG A 144 -5.22 -9.72 -21.63
C ARG A 144 -6.49 -10.23 -20.96
N ALA A 145 -6.36 -11.15 -20.01
CA ALA A 145 -7.48 -11.69 -19.26
C ALA A 145 -8.29 -10.61 -18.53
N PHE A 146 -7.60 -9.62 -17.98
CA PHE A 146 -8.26 -8.47 -17.35
C PHE A 146 -9.05 -7.63 -18.36
N ALA A 147 -8.45 -7.29 -19.50
CA ALA A 147 -9.14 -6.52 -20.56
C ALA A 147 -10.35 -7.27 -21.11
N GLU A 148 -10.23 -8.58 -21.25
CA GLU A 148 -11.28 -9.49 -21.76
C GLU A 148 -12.28 -9.91 -20.67
N LYS A 149 -12.10 -9.48 -19.41
CA LYS A 149 -12.96 -9.80 -18.26
C LYS A 149 -13.13 -11.31 -18.02
N ARG A 150 -12.09 -12.09 -18.27
CA ARG A 150 -12.04 -13.53 -18.04
C ARG A 150 -10.99 -13.92 -16.99
N LYS A 151 -11.02 -15.17 -16.56
CA LYS A 151 -9.94 -15.71 -15.70
C LYS A 151 -8.67 -15.90 -16.52
N PRO A 152 -7.48 -15.55 -15.98
CA PRO A 152 -6.21 -15.80 -16.64
C PRO A 152 -5.91 -17.31 -16.66
N ASN A 153 -5.16 -17.73 -17.68
CA ASN A 153 -4.65 -19.11 -17.81
C ASN A 153 -3.12 -19.04 -17.80
N PHE A 154 -2.54 -19.09 -16.60
CA PHE A 154 -1.10 -19.06 -16.40
C PHE A 154 -0.45 -20.38 -16.79
N LYS A 155 0.73 -20.32 -17.41
CA LYS A 155 1.50 -21.47 -17.87
C LYS A 155 2.90 -21.54 -17.26
N GLY A 156 3.41 -20.43 -16.76
CA GLY A 156 4.69 -20.33 -16.08
C GLY A 156 4.61 -20.72 -14.61
N TRP A 157 5.78 -21.05 -14.03
CA TRP A 157 5.92 -21.26 -12.58
C TRP A 157 4.97 -22.29 -11.96
N ILE A 158 4.62 -23.32 -12.73
CA ILE A 158 3.69 -24.38 -12.30
C ILE A 158 4.37 -25.55 -11.61
N LYS A 159 5.70 -25.66 -11.73
CA LYS A 159 6.49 -26.72 -11.11
C LYS A 159 7.05 -26.27 -9.77
N PRO A 160 7.09 -27.14 -8.74
CA PRO A 160 7.66 -26.79 -7.44
C PRO A 160 9.11 -26.30 -7.50
N GLU A 161 9.88 -26.81 -8.48
CA GLU A 161 11.30 -26.50 -8.67
C GLU A 161 11.55 -25.05 -9.13
N ASP A 162 10.59 -24.44 -9.80
CA ASP A 162 10.72 -23.07 -10.35
C ASP A 162 11.07 -22.06 -9.26
N ARG A 163 10.57 -22.25 -8.02
CA ARG A 163 10.86 -21.41 -6.88
C ARG A 163 12.32 -21.40 -6.42
N TYR A 164 13.09 -22.46 -6.73
CA TYR A 164 14.50 -22.56 -6.31
C TYR A 164 15.44 -21.76 -7.19
N ASN A 165 14.99 -21.34 -8.36
CA ASN A 165 15.76 -20.57 -9.33
C ASN A 165 15.60 -19.06 -9.15
N MET A 166 14.88 -18.61 -8.10
CA MET A 166 14.69 -17.19 -7.83
C MET A 166 16.01 -16.50 -7.44
N PRO A 167 16.24 -15.25 -7.87
CA PRO A 167 17.24 -14.38 -7.29
C PRO A 167 17.08 -14.28 -5.77
N LYS A 168 18.17 -14.27 -5.03
CA LYS A 168 18.19 -14.16 -3.57
C LYS A 168 18.84 -12.86 -3.15
N LEU A 169 18.49 -12.39 -1.95
CA LEU A 169 19.22 -11.31 -1.33
C LEU A 169 20.63 -11.83 -0.99
N GLU A 170 21.66 -11.09 -1.38
CA GLU A 170 23.01 -11.39 -0.96
C GLU A 170 23.13 -11.01 0.52
N GLU A 171 23.40 -11.99 1.37
CA GLU A 171 23.74 -11.76 2.77
C GLU A 171 25.17 -11.21 2.81
N ASN A 172 25.29 -9.94 3.29
CA ASN A 172 26.59 -9.30 3.55
C ASN A 172 27.14 -9.74 4.91
#